data_2251588f8f09e31c041a65a1a5128a40
#
_entry.id   2251588f8f09e31c041a65a1a5128a40
#
_cell.length_a   1.000
_cell.length_b   1.000
_cell.length_c   1.000
_cell.angle_alpha   90.00
_cell.angle_beta   90.00
_cell.angle_gamma   90.00
#
_symmetry.space_group_name_H-M   'P 1'
#
loop_
_entity.id
_entity.type
_entity.pdbx_description
1 polymer ?
#
loop_
_entity_poly.entity_id
_entity_poly.type
_entity_poly.pdbx_seq_one_letter_code
_entity_poly.pdbx_strand_id
1 'polypeptide(L)'
;YKFNSYKYSIPNASSNMFIDNNGLFSWEPSPSQINLNTFFISISDDKTESKQSISIYVNSPPVISSSPPDFFHLLNNTNFEFRFDSYDANPDASFAWNLTSGPKGMNIQQSGTISWVPDKLDFVPYSVQLSDGYDSTSYNGQLYINSAPQIISSPVDKINLGDTLLYRVEIKDDNNLSFMDPLKENVISFNLLSSPSSA
;
A
#
# COMPACT_ATOMS: atom_id res chain seq x y z
N TYR A 1 60.14 26.14 -7.29
CA TYR A 1 58.72 26.30 -6.94
C TYR A 1 58.39 25.26 -5.88
N LYS A 2 58.13 25.64 -4.59
CA LYS A 2 57.51 24.76 -3.61
C LYS A 2 56.05 24.54 -4.04
N PHE A 3 55.66 23.31 -4.37
CA PHE A 3 54.26 22.96 -4.47
C PHE A 3 53.64 23.14 -3.08
N ASN A 4 52.69 24.07 -2.95
CA ASN A 4 51.95 24.23 -1.71
C ASN A 4 51.19 22.92 -1.47
N SER A 5 51.43 22.23 -0.38
CA SER A 5 50.63 21.09 0.04
C SER A 5 49.35 21.62 0.70
N TYR A 6 48.22 21.47 0.03
CA TYR A 6 46.93 21.80 0.62
C TYR A 6 46.48 20.70 1.56
N LYS A 7 45.83 21.10 2.64
CA LYS A 7 45.18 20.20 3.60
C LYS A 7 43.66 20.44 3.52
N TYR A 8 42.92 19.37 3.31
CA TYR A 8 41.46 19.38 3.31
C TYR A 8 40.96 18.87 4.66
N SER A 9 39.90 19.48 5.17
CA SER A 9 39.22 19.03 6.39
C SER A 9 37.75 19.39 6.40
N ILE A 10 37.00 18.72 7.27
CA ILE A 10 35.62 19.02 7.55
C ILE A 10 35.52 19.36 9.04
N PRO A 11 35.56 20.66 9.39
CA PRO A 11 35.43 21.07 10.79
C PRO A 11 34.11 20.58 11.37
N ASN A 12 34.13 19.91 12.51
CA ASN A 12 32.98 19.31 13.19
C ASN A 12 32.26 18.21 12.35
N ALA A 13 33.04 17.45 11.57
CA ALA A 13 32.51 16.29 10.84
C ALA A 13 31.86 15.28 11.79
N SER A 14 30.70 14.74 11.37
CA SER A 14 30.21 13.49 11.95
C SER A 14 31.10 12.31 11.51
N SER A 15 31.09 11.21 12.26
CA SER A 15 31.99 10.07 12.04
C SER A 15 31.82 9.38 10.67
N ASN A 16 30.76 9.67 9.95
CA ASN A 16 30.43 9.13 8.63
C ASN A 16 30.72 10.10 7.47
N MET A 17 31.36 11.25 7.76
CA MET A 17 31.84 12.21 6.76
C MET A 17 33.36 12.10 6.64
N PHE A 18 33.85 12.04 5.42
CA PHE A 18 35.25 11.89 5.12
C PHE A 18 35.70 12.77 3.95
N ILE A 19 36.90 13.33 3.99
CA ILE A 19 37.56 14.02 2.87
C ILE A 19 39.00 13.52 2.77
N ASP A 20 39.42 13.13 1.56
CA ASP A 20 40.78 12.65 1.34
C ASP A 20 41.76 13.79 1.02
N ASN A 21 43.06 13.43 0.89
CA ASN A 21 44.12 14.38 0.58
C ASN A 21 44.02 14.98 -0.83
N ASN A 22 43.15 14.46 -1.70
CA ASN A 22 42.89 14.98 -3.04
C ASN A 22 41.65 15.87 -3.09
N GLY A 23 40.95 16.05 -1.93
CA GLY A 23 39.72 16.82 -1.83
C GLY A 23 38.48 16.07 -2.20
N LEU A 24 38.52 14.73 -2.33
CA LEU A 24 37.34 13.92 -2.54
C LEU A 24 36.55 13.78 -1.23
N PHE A 25 35.37 14.40 -1.19
CA PHE A 25 34.42 14.27 -0.10
C PHE A 25 33.52 13.05 -0.29
N SER A 26 33.31 12.27 0.76
CA SER A 26 32.37 11.15 0.81
C SER A 26 31.56 11.20 2.10
N TRP A 27 30.29 10.87 2.01
CA TRP A 27 29.36 10.84 3.12
C TRP A 27 28.29 9.81 2.87
N GLU A 28 28.00 8.97 3.87
CA GLU A 28 26.88 8.04 3.91
C GLU A 28 25.97 8.46 5.06
N PRO A 29 24.84 9.18 4.78
CA PRO A 29 23.97 9.69 5.82
C PRO A 29 23.35 8.58 6.66
N SER A 30 23.29 8.80 7.97
CA SER A 30 22.57 7.96 8.92
C SER A 30 21.13 8.44 9.07
N PRO A 31 20.19 7.62 9.64
CA PRO A 31 18.83 8.04 9.92
C PRO A 31 18.68 9.30 10.78
N SER A 32 19.66 9.59 11.65
CA SER A 32 19.68 10.84 12.45
C SER A 32 20.04 12.08 11.65
N GLN A 33 20.44 11.92 10.38
CA GLN A 33 20.85 12.99 9.48
C GLN A 33 19.83 13.22 8.35
N ILE A 34 18.62 12.65 8.46
CA ILE A 34 17.50 12.99 7.57
C ILE A 34 17.20 14.49 7.70
N ASN A 35 16.80 15.14 6.60
CA ASN A 35 16.57 16.57 6.42
C ASN A 35 17.82 17.37 6.03
N LEU A 36 17.77 18.68 6.22
CA LEU A 36 18.83 19.61 5.83
C LEU A 36 20.03 19.49 6.75
N ASN A 37 21.18 19.14 6.16
CA ASN A 37 22.48 19.12 6.83
C ASN A 37 23.36 20.22 6.26
N THR A 38 23.92 21.05 7.12
CA THR A 38 24.86 22.11 6.74
C THR A 38 26.18 21.89 7.46
N PHE A 39 27.27 21.87 6.69
CA PHE A 39 28.63 21.70 7.19
C PHE A 39 29.62 22.54 6.36
N PHE A 40 30.87 22.61 6.79
CA PHE A 40 31.88 23.32 6.08
C PHE A 40 32.98 22.38 5.60
N ILE A 41 33.44 22.58 4.36
CA ILE A 41 34.70 22.05 3.89
C ILE A 41 35.74 23.16 3.99
N SER A 42 36.89 22.83 4.56
CA SER A 42 37.99 23.73 4.72
C SER A 42 39.19 23.25 3.89
N ILE A 43 39.84 24.18 3.22
CA ILE A 43 41.13 23.99 2.58
C ILE A 43 42.14 24.98 3.18
N SER A 44 43.32 24.51 3.55
CA SER A 44 44.36 25.33 4.09
C SER A 44 45.72 25.04 3.47
N ASP A 45 46.55 26.06 3.39
CA ASP A 45 48.00 25.94 3.26
C ASP A 45 48.65 26.28 4.61
N ASP A 46 49.97 26.35 4.69
CA ASP A 46 50.69 26.61 5.96
C ASP A 46 50.44 28.03 6.51
N LYS A 47 49.72 28.92 5.80
CA LYS A 47 49.53 30.33 6.14
C LYS A 47 48.10 30.78 6.24
N THR A 48 47.21 30.22 5.42
CA THR A 48 45.82 30.68 5.26
C THR A 48 44.84 29.52 5.18
N GLU A 49 43.59 29.78 5.54
CA GLU A 49 42.47 28.85 5.46
C GLU A 49 41.31 29.49 4.69
N SER A 50 40.66 28.71 3.84
CA SER A 50 39.42 29.07 3.18
C SER A 50 38.37 28.03 3.50
N LYS A 51 37.10 28.46 3.69
CA LYS A 51 35.97 27.59 4.04
C LYS A 51 34.80 27.78 3.05
N GLN A 52 34.16 26.68 2.72
CA GLN A 52 32.94 26.66 1.94
C GLN A 52 31.84 25.98 2.75
N SER A 53 30.70 26.67 2.87
CA SER A 53 29.48 26.06 3.41
C SER A 53 28.80 25.18 2.37
N ILE A 54 28.41 23.99 2.78
CA ILE A 54 27.68 23.03 1.97
C ILE A 54 26.37 22.67 2.69
N SER A 55 25.25 22.70 1.98
CA SER A 55 23.95 22.29 2.49
C SER A 55 23.42 21.18 1.61
N ILE A 56 23.15 20.01 2.20
CA ILE A 56 22.62 18.83 1.52
C ILE A 56 21.34 18.38 2.25
N TYR A 57 20.27 18.24 1.50
CA TYR A 57 19.03 17.66 1.99
C TYR A 57 19.10 16.14 1.85
N VAL A 58 18.92 15.42 2.96
CA VAL A 58 18.87 13.96 3.00
C VAL A 58 17.43 13.53 3.01
N ASN A 59 17.01 12.88 1.95
CA ASN A 59 15.68 12.32 1.80
C ASN A 59 15.59 10.92 2.42
N SER A 60 14.45 10.61 3.01
CA SER A 60 13.99 9.27 3.38
C SER A 60 12.82 8.91 2.47
N PRO A 61 12.73 7.70 1.93
CA PRO A 61 11.54 7.31 1.16
C PRO A 61 10.28 7.36 2.01
N PRO A 62 9.11 7.70 1.41
CA PRO A 62 7.85 7.66 2.12
C PRO A 62 7.45 6.23 2.44
N VAL A 63 6.68 6.04 3.52
CA VAL A 63 6.23 4.73 4.00
C VAL A 63 4.72 4.63 3.94
N ILE A 64 4.20 3.57 3.32
CA ILE A 64 2.81 3.14 3.42
C ILE A 64 2.70 2.29 4.69
N SER A 65 2.02 2.80 5.72
CA SER A 65 1.99 2.20 7.07
C SER A 65 0.75 1.37 7.36
N SER A 66 -0.22 1.34 6.45
CA SER A 66 -1.41 0.49 6.52
C SER A 66 -1.66 -0.22 5.20
N SER A 67 -2.35 -1.35 5.25
CA SER A 67 -2.79 -2.10 4.07
C SER A 67 -4.17 -2.68 4.31
N PRO A 68 -5.00 -2.88 3.26
CA PRO A 68 -6.16 -3.75 3.35
C PRO A 68 -5.74 -5.16 3.77
N PRO A 69 -6.63 -5.96 4.36
CA PRO A 69 -6.37 -7.39 4.58
C PRO A 69 -5.90 -8.07 3.27
N ASP A 70 -5.00 -9.05 3.37
CA ASP A 70 -4.37 -9.73 2.21
C ASP A 70 -5.40 -10.31 1.24
N PHE A 71 -6.58 -10.70 1.76
CA PHE A 71 -7.72 -11.17 0.97
C PHE A 71 -8.96 -10.38 1.39
N PHE A 72 -9.30 -9.37 0.61
CA PHE A 72 -10.51 -8.61 0.85
C PHE A 72 -11.65 -9.18 -0.01
N HIS A 73 -12.64 -9.82 0.65
CA HIS A 73 -13.82 -10.33 -0.02
C HIS A 73 -14.83 -9.21 -0.24
N LEU A 74 -15.12 -8.92 -1.49
CA LEU A 74 -16.12 -7.93 -1.88
C LEU A 74 -17.33 -8.61 -2.51
N LEU A 75 -18.51 -8.09 -2.22
CA LEU A 75 -19.68 -8.42 -3.02
C LEU A 75 -19.66 -7.63 -4.33
N ASN A 76 -20.00 -8.32 -5.44
CA ASN A 76 -20.16 -7.67 -6.73
C ASN A 76 -21.16 -6.50 -6.63
N ASN A 77 -20.90 -5.41 -7.34
CA ASN A 77 -21.67 -4.17 -7.33
C ASN A 77 -21.74 -3.45 -5.96
N THR A 78 -20.89 -3.77 -5.01
CA THR A 78 -20.74 -3.00 -3.77
C THR A 78 -19.53 -2.08 -3.86
N ASN A 79 -19.60 -0.90 -3.24
CA ASN A 79 -18.49 0.02 -3.22
C ASN A 79 -17.36 -0.54 -2.33
N PHE A 80 -16.17 -0.66 -2.89
CA PHE A 80 -14.93 -0.86 -2.15
C PHE A 80 -14.30 0.49 -1.86
N GLU A 81 -13.95 0.73 -0.62
CA GLU A 81 -13.20 1.91 -0.21
C GLU A 81 -12.23 1.54 0.90
N PHE A 82 -10.98 1.97 0.76
CA PHE A 82 -9.94 1.81 1.76
C PHE A 82 -9.04 3.03 1.74
N ARG A 83 -8.66 3.52 2.92
CA ARG A 83 -7.70 4.62 3.06
C ARG A 83 -6.37 4.08 3.54
N PHE A 84 -5.32 4.31 2.75
CA PHE A 84 -3.95 4.05 3.16
C PHE A 84 -3.46 5.14 4.12
N ASP A 85 -2.80 4.71 5.19
CA ASP A 85 -2.03 5.60 6.04
C ASP A 85 -0.59 5.65 5.55
N SER A 86 0.04 6.81 5.69
CA SER A 86 1.40 7.05 5.25
C SER A 86 2.13 7.99 6.20
N TYR A 87 3.44 7.84 6.25
CA TYR A 87 4.29 8.81 6.93
C TYR A 87 5.62 8.96 6.19
N ASP A 88 6.34 10.03 6.51
CA ASP A 88 7.71 10.26 6.08
C ASP A 88 8.54 10.77 7.26
N ALA A 89 9.82 10.39 7.28
CA ALA A 89 10.75 10.90 8.30
C ALA A 89 11.18 12.35 8.02
N ASN A 90 10.98 12.84 6.78
CA ASN A 90 11.13 14.24 6.42
C ASN A 90 9.84 15.00 6.75
N PRO A 91 9.82 15.92 7.72
CA PRO A 91 8.58 16.54 8.20
C PRO A 91 7.86 17.43 7.18
N ASP A 92 8.57 17.91 6.16
CA ASP A 92 8.03 18.76 5.11
C ASP A 92 7.67 17.99 3.84
N ALA A 93 7.68 16.64 3.88
CA ALA A 93 7.34 15.81 2.74
C ALA A 93 5.88 16.03 2.30
N SER A 94 5.67 16.18 1.00
CA SER A 94 4.36 16.27 0.39
C SER A 94 4.07 15.02 -0.42
N PHE A 95 2.95 14.36 -0.12
CA PHE A 95 2.62 13.07 -0.71
C PHE A 95 1.84 13.19 -2.02
N ALA A 96 2.21 12.34 -2.98
CA ALA A 96 1.47 12.11 -4.20
C ALA A 96 1.12 10.61 -4.32
N TRP A 97 -0.17 10.30 -4.36
CA TRP A 97 -0.68 8.96 -4.55
C TRP A 97 -1.03 8.69 -6.02
N ASN A 98 -0.62 7.55 -6.54
CA ASN A 98 -0.92 7.09 -7.88
C ASN A 98 -1.39 5.63 -7.87
N LEU A 99 -2.44 5.33 -8.65
CA LEU A 99 -2.80 3.97 -9.03
C LEU A 99 -1.96 3.58 -10.24
N THR A 100 -0.97 2.70 -10.04
CA THR A 100 -0.05 2.27 -11.11
C THR A 100 -0.59 1.09 -11.91
N SER A 101 -1.48 0.29 -11.29
CA SER A 101 -2.20 -0.81 -11.93
C SER A 101 -3.51 -1.06 -11.21
N GLY A 102 -4.54 -1.47 -11.94
CA GLY A 102 -5.84 -1.82 -11.36
C GLY A 102 -6.92 -2.02 -12.41
N PRO A 103 -8.12 -2.48 -12.01
CA PRO A 103 -9.25 -2.65 -12.89
C PRO A 103 -9.78 -1.30 -13.38
N LYS A 104 -10.51 -1.34 -14.51
CA LYS A 104 -11.18 -0.14 -15.03
C LYS A 104 -12.14 0.44 -13.98
N GLY A 105 -12.07 1.74 -13.77
CA GLY A 105 -12.91 2.47 -12.82
C GLY A 105 -12.39 2.51 -11.38
N MET A 106 -11.33 1.74 -11.05
CA MET A 106 -10.61 1.93 -9.78
C MET A 106 -9.83 3.24 -9.82
N ASN A 107 -9.82 3.96 -8.72
CA ASN A 107 -9.06 5.20 -8.59
C ASN A 107 -8.48 5.34 -7.19
N ILE A 108 -7.45 6.18 -7.04
CA ILE A 108 -6.92 6.62 -5.76
C ILE A 108 -6.90 8.15 -5.70
N GLN A 109 -7.33 8.70 -4.58
CA GLN A 109 -7.32 10.13 -4.32
C GLN A 109 -5.98 10.56 -3.68
N GLN A 110 -5.67 11.84 -3.71
CA GLN A 110 -4.48 12.39 -3.05
C GLN A 110 -4.52 12.24 -1.51
N SER A 111 -5.68 11.95 -0.94
CA SER A 111 -5.83 11.56 0.48
C SER A 111 -5.34 10.15 0.81
N GLY A 112 -4.93 9.36 -0.19
CA GLY A 112 -4.62 7.93 -0.04
C GLY A 112 -5.86 7.02 -0.05
N THR A 113 -7.05 7.56 -0.37
CA THR A 113 -8.27 6.77 -0.43
C THR A 113 -8.41 6.12 -1.81
N ILE A 114 -8.32 4.79 -1.87
CA ILE A 114 -8.64 3.99 -3.05
C ILE A 114 -10.12 3.63 -3.04
N SER A 115 -10.77 3.67 -4.19
CA SER A 115 -12.18 3.29 -4.34
C SER A 115 -12.44 2.62 -5.67
N TRP A 116 -13.42 1.68 -5.67
CA TRP A 116 -13.83 0.94 -6.84
C TRP A 116 -15.19 0.27 -6.62
N VAL A 117 -15.99 0.14 -7.69
CA VAL A 117 -17.19 -0.70 -7.72
C VAL A 117 -16.92 -1.86 -8.68
N PRO A 118 -16.78 -3.09 -8.19
CA PRO A 118 -16.52 -4.25 -9.04
C PRO A 118 -17.73 -4.58 -9.92
N ASP A 119 -17.47 -4.81 -11.20
CA ASP A 119 -18.45 -5.17 -12.23
C ASP A 119 -18.31 -6.63 -12.73
N LYS A 120 -17.38 -7.37 -12.18
CA LYS A 120 -17.10 -8.76 -12.54
C LYS A 120 -16.60 -9.56 -11.35
N LEU A 121 -16.75 -10.87 -11.43
CA LEU A 121 -16.29 -11.84 -10.44
C LEU A 121 -14.89 -12.30 -10.83
N ASP A 122 -13.91 -12.07 -9.98
CA ASP A 122 -12.52 -12.53 -10.21
C ASP A 122 -11.61 -12.19 -9.04
N PHE A 123 -10.35 -12.67 -9.12
CA PHE A 123 -9.21 -12.08 -8.43
C PHE A 123 -8.73 -10.84 -9.19
N VAL A 124 -8.65 -9.73 -8.49
CA VAL A 124 -8.32 -8.46 -9.10
C VAL A 124 -7.08 -7.88 -8.44
N PRO A 125 -5.91 -7.99 -9.10
CA PRO A 125 -4.70 -7.35 -8.62
C PRO A 125 -4.76 -5.84 -8.86
N TYR A 126 -4.14 -5.08 -7.97
CA TYR A 126 -3.93 -3.65 -8.12
C TYR A 126 -2.62 -3.23 -7.48
N SER A 127 -2.10 -2.07 -7.90
CA SER A 127 -0.89 -1.50 -7.34
C SER A 127 -1.05 -0.01 -7.14
N VAL A 128 -0.64 0.48 -5.98
CA VAL A 128 -0.59 1.90 -5.66
C VAL A 128 0.84 2.30 -5.36
N GLN A 129 1.17 3.55 -5.66
CA GLN A 129 2.45 4.16 -5.38
C GLN A 129 2.25 5.44 -4.59
N LEU A 130 3.07 5.62 -3.57
CA LEU A 130 3.23 6.84 -2.80
C LEU A 130 4.58 7.45 -3.13
N SER A 131 4.62 8.73 -3.49
CA SER A 131 5.85 9.49 -3.72
C SER A 131 5.88 10.75 -2.86
N ASP A 132 7.08 11.13 -2.42
CA ASP A 132 7.39 12.40 -1.75
C ASP A 132 7.96 13.45 -2.71
N GLY A 133 8.09 13.11 -4.00
CA GLY A 133 8.70 13.94 -5.04
C GLY A 133 10.18 13.66 -5.28
N TYR A 134 10.86 12.94 -4.38
CA TYR A 134 12.26 12.49 -4.53
C TYR A 134 12.36 10.99 -4.70
N ASP A 135 11.57 10.25 -3.93
CA ASP A 135 11.53 8.79 -3.97
C ASP A 135 10.09 8.27 -3.92
N SER A 136 9.92 6.96 -3.97
CA SER A 136 8.59 6.36 -3.93
C SER A 136 8.57 4.96 -3.33
N THR A 137 7.45 4.61 -2.71
CA THR A 137 7.13 3.28 -2.19
C THR A 137 5.86 2.76 -2.86
N SER A 138 5.80 1.45 -3.13
CA SER A 138 4.65 0.81 -3.77
C SER A 138 4.03 -0.26 -2.88
N TYR A 139 2.71 -0.39 -2.95
CA TYR A 139 1.94 -1.48 -2.38
C TYR A 139 1.23 -2.24 -3.49
N ASN A 140 1.32 -3.58 -3.47
CA ASN A 140 0.62 -4.48 -4.38
C ASN A 140 -0.44 -5.25 -3.59
N GLY A 141 -1.70 -5.03 -3.94
CA GLY A 141 -2.86 -5.66 -3.32
C GLY A 141 -3.60 -6.58 -4.27
N GLN A 142 -4.49 -7.38 -3.69
CA GLN A 142 -5.39 -8.27 -4.42
C GLN A 142 -6.76 -8.30 -3.76
N LEU A 143 -7.81 -8.15 -4.57
CA LEU A 143 -9.20 -8.23 -4.13
C LEU A 143 -9.83 -9.49 -4.68
N TYR A 144 -10.70 -10.14 -3.89
CA TYR A 144 -11.52 -11.25 -4.31
C TYR A 144 -12.97 -10.80 -4.40
N ILE A 145 -13.58 -10.92 -5.58
CA ILE A 145 -14.94 -10.45 -5.84
C ILE A 145 -15.89 -11.64 -5.85
N ASN A 146 -16.82 -11.64 -4.92
CA ASN A 146 -17.82 -12.69 -4.73
C ASN A 146 -19.22 -12.24 -5.18
N SER A 147 -20.04 -13.18 -5.62
CA SER A 147 -21.49 -12.99 -5.77
C SER A 147 -22.23 -13.70 -4.63
N ALA A 148 -23.38 -13.18 -4.25
CA ALA A 148 -24.24 -13.90 -3.32
C ALA A 148 -24.85 -15.14 -3.99
N PRO A 149 -24.93 -16.30 -3.31
CA PRO A 149 -25.60 -17.46 -3.81
C PRO A 149 -27.11 -17.18 -4.03
N GLN A 150 -27.70 -17.78 -5.07
CA GLN A 150 -29.07 -17.60 -5.44
C GLN A 150 -29.84 -18.91 -5.29
N ILE A 151 -31.04 -18.86 -4.72
CA ILE A 151 -31.97 -19.99 -4.75
C ILE A 151 -32.69 -19.96 -6.12
N ILE A 152 -32.54 -21.03 -6.92
CA ILE A 152 -33.08 -21.15 -8.27
C ILE A 152 -34.28 -22.12 -8.37
N SER A 153 -34.60 -22.81 -7.30
CA SER A 153 -35.76 -23.72 -7.22
C SER A 153 -36.93 -23.08 -6.50
N SER A 154 -38.14 -23.57 -6.77
CA SER A 154 -39.35 -23.17 -6.06
C SER A 154 -40.09 -24.41 -5.56
N PRO A 155 -40.62 -24.41 -4.32
CA PRO A 155 -41.45 -25.48 -3.82
C PRO A 155 -42.81 -25.47 -4.53
N VAL A 156 -43.57 -26.54 -4.38
CA VAL A 156 -45.00 -26.55 -4.75
C VAL A 156 -45.77 -25.56 -3.88
N ASP A 157 -46.80 -24.93 -4.45
CA ASP A 157 -47.62 -23.91 -3.78
C ASP A 157 -48.80 -24.52 -2.98
N LYS A 158 -49.07 -25.81 -3.17
CA LYS A 158 -50.18 -26.53 -2.52
C LYS A 158 -49.82 -27.96 -2.16
N ILE A 159 -50.34 -28.40 -1.02
CA ILE A 159 -50.19 -29.74 -0.46
C ILE A 159 -51.50 -30.10 0.27
N ASN A 160 -51.91 -31.34 0.23
CA ASN A 160 -53.10 -31.78 0.95
C ASN A 160 -52.81 -31.99 2.44
N LEU A 161 -53.85 -31.88 3.25
CA LEU A 161 -53.77 -32.18 4.66
C LEU A 161 -53.35 -33.65 4.89
N GLY A 162 -52.29 -33.86 5.66
CA GLY A 162 -51.72 -35.17 5.94
C GLY A 162 -50.60 -35.61 5.00
N ASP A 163 -50.35 -34.88 3.92
CA ASP A 163 -49.20 -35.14 3.05
C ASP A 163 -47.88 -34.57 3.66
N THR A 164 -46.76 -35.14 3.25
CA THR A 164 -45.44 -34.64 3.61
C THR A 164 -44.85 -33.86 2.44
N LEU A 165 -44.51 -32.60 2.67
CA LEU A 165 -43.72 -31.80 1.71
C LEU A 165 -42.27 -32.21 1.76
N LEU A 166 -41.74 -32.70 0.63
CA LEU A 166 -40.31 -32.86 0.41
C LEU A 166 -39.90 -31.89 -0.69
N TYR A 167 -39.08 -30.92 -0.31
CA TYR A 167 -38.54 -29.92 -1.23
C TYR A 167 -37.03 -29.83 -1.11
N ARG A 168 -36.34 -30.01 -2.24
CA ARG A 168 -34.91 -29.80 -2.34
C ARG A 168 -34.62 -28.38 -2.83
N VAL A 169 -33.97 -27.60 -2.02
CA VAL A 169 -33.51 -26.26 -2.43
C VAL A 169 -32.35 -26.44 -3.41
N GLU A 170 -32.53 -25.92 -4.63
CA GLU A 170 -31.42 -25.81 -5.61
C GLU A 170 -30.89 -24.42 -5.61
N ILE A 171 -29.56 -24.32 -5.65
CA ILE A 171 -28.85 -23.07 -5.60
C ILE A 171 -27.93 -22.91 -6.80
N LYS A 172 -27.67 -21.66 -7.15
CA LYS A 172 -26.66 -21.27 -8.10
C LYS A 172 -25.72 -20.26 -7.42
N ASP A 173 -24.40 -20.50 -7.54
CA ASP A 173 -23.39 -19.54 -7.18
C ASP A 173 -22.47 -19.36 -8.40
N ASP A 174 -22.30 -18.10 -8.83
CA ASP A 174 -21.49 -17.79 -10.01
C ASP A 174 -19.99 -17.85 -9.70
N ASN A 175 -19.59 -17.86 -8.42
CA ASN A 175 -18.22 -18.05 -7.96
C ASN A 175 -17.91 -19.54 -7.71
N ASN A 176 -18.04 -20.40 -8.67
CA ASN A 176 -17.64 -21.79 -8.54
C ASN A 176 -16.10 -21.94 -8.41
N LEU A 177 -15.52 -21.27 -7.41
CA LEU A 177 -14.09 -21.09 -7.20
C LEU A 177 -13.55 -21.89 -6.00
N SER A 178 -14.17 -23.05 -5.71
CA SER A 178 -13.77 -23.90 -4.57
C SER A 178 -12.28 -24.27 -4.54
N PHE A 179 -11.58 -24.12 -5.65
CA PHE A 179 -10.13 -24.36 -5.71
C PHE A 179 -9.29 -23.07 -5.64
N MET A 180 -9.89 -21.89 -5.82
CA MET A 180 -9.20 -20.58 -5.82
C MET A 180 -9.42 -19.78 -4.54
N ASP A 181 -10.30 -20.24 -3.65
CA ASP A 181 -10.45 -19.63 -2.33
C ASP A 181 -9.33 -20.12 -1.40
N PRO A 182 -8.28 -19.29 -1.17
CA PRO A 182 -7.18 -19.68 -0.30
C PRO A 182 -7.61 -19.83 1.16
N LEU A 183 -8.73 -19.24 1.55
CA LEU A 183 -9.28 -19.32 2.90
C LEU A 183 -10.23 -20.50 3.10
N LYS A 184 -10.66 -21.17 2.00
CA LYS A 184 -11.64 -22.26 2.02
C LYS A 184 -12.95 -21.90 2.73
N GLU A 185 -13.34 -20.63 2.71
CA GLU A 185 -14.48 -20.10 3.48
C GLU A 185 -15.79 -20.09 2.69
N ASN A 186 -15.80 -20.46 1.40
CA ASN A 186 -17.02 -20.57 0.60
C ASN A 186 -17.84 -21.81 0.98
N VAL A 187 -18.29 -21.85 2.24
CA VAL A 187 -19.23 -22.87 2.71
C VAL A 187 -20.64 -22.30 2.62
N ILE A 188 -21.43 -22.88 1.71
CA ILE A 188 -22.85 -22.57 1.65
C ILE A 188 -23.56 -23.23 2.83
N SER A 189 -24.22 -22.43 3.65
CA SER A 189 -25.02 -22.88 4.77
C SER A 189 -26.51 -22.57 4.52
N PHE A 190 -27.40 -23.45 5.01
CA PHE A 190 -28.84 -23.26 4.95
C PHE A 190 -29.40 -23.05 6.34
N ASN A 191 -30.18 -21.99 6.51
CA ASN A 191 -30.89 -21.70 7.75
C ASN A 191 -32.39 -21.49 7.48
N LEU A 192 -33.21 -22.12 8.28
CA LEU A 192 -34.65 -21.84 8.29
C LEU A 192 -34.88 -20.60 9.17
N LEU A 193 -35.24 -19.46 8.53
CA LEU A 193 -35.42 -18.18 9.24
C LEU A 193 -36.75 -18.10 9.98
N SER A 194 -37.77 -18.80 9.50
CA SER A 194 -39.09 -18.89 10.14
C SER A 194 -39.79 -20.20 9.76
N SER A 195 -40.64 -20.70 10.63
CA SER A 195 -41.51 -21.83 10.37
C SER A 195 -42.99 -21.44 10.59
N PRO A 196 -43.97 -22.13 9.97
CA PRO A 196 -45.37 -21.93 10.30
C PRO A 196 -45.60 -22.10 11.81
N SER A 197 -46.43 -21.23 12.40
CA SER A 197 -46.86 -21.42 13.78
C SER A 197 -47.70 -22.70 13.88
N SER A 198 -47.37 -23.55 14.85
CA SER A 198 -48.30 -24.63 15.22
C SER A 198 -49.57 -24.01 15.80
N ALA A 199 -50.72 -24.28 15.17
CA ALA A 199 -52.02 -23.91 15.71
C ALA A 199 -52.36 -24.77 16.94
#